data_ca2519a60027d64060d98f643b46e80e
#
_entry.id   ca2519a60027d64060d98f643b46e80e
#
_cell.length_a   1.000
_cell.length_b   1.000
_cell.length_c   1.000
_cell.angle_alpha   90.00
_cell.angle_beta   90.00
_cell.angle_gamma   90.00
#
_symmetry.space_group_name_H-M   'P 1'
#
loop_
_entity.id
_entity.type
_entity.pdbx_description
1 polymer ?
#
loop_
_entity_poly.entity_id
_entity_poly.type
_entity_poly.pdbx_seq_one_letter_code
_entity_poly.pdbx_strand_id
1 'polypeptide(L)'
;MGPSASHLRLPLGFVFLWAFPDKTFGLGYATASGKGRLDGGSPTKGFLGSVAAGPMESVFHSWAGQAWADRLFMLGLLGVGAALLAGIGVRLAAAAGTVMMALMWLAEWPPARHLSDGSPSMSSNPFAHYHLVYALALVAPAATGAGTTWGLGRLWARVPWLSRNRRLR
;
A
#
# COMPACT_ATOMS: atom_id res chain seq x y z
N MET A 1 13.18 -15.69 18.14
CA MET A 1 11.94 -15.15 17.57
C MET A 1 11.70 -15.84 16.23
N GLY A 2 10.54 -16.46 16.08
CA GLY A 2 10.31 -17.53 15.11
C GLY A 2 10.11 -17.10 13.66
N PRO A 3 10.11 -18.07 12.74
CA PRO A 3 9.94 -17.88 11.29
C PRO A 3 8.59 -17.26 10.88
N SER A 4 7.61 -17.24 11.79
CA SER A 4 6.22 -16.85 11.49
C SER A 4 6.03 -15.44 10.91
N ALA A 5 6.77 -14.44 11.40
CA ALA A 5 6.64 -13.07 10.89
C ALA A 5 7.27 -12.88 9.50
N SER A 6 8.25 -13.72 9.15
CA SER A 6 8.84 -13.71 7.80
C SER A 6 7.88 -14.31 6.76
N HIS A 7 7.04 -15.26 7.14
CA HIS A 7 6.01 -15.81 6.27
C HIS A 7 4.95 -14.76 5.92
N LEU A 8 4.54 -13.91 6.88
CA LEU A 8 3.58 -12.85 6.63
C LEU A 8 4.15 -11.75 5.69
N ARG A 9 5.45 -11.47 5.78
CA ARG A 9 6.13 -10.48 4.96
C ARG A 9 6.03 -10.77 3.46
N LEU A 10 6.18 -12.04 3.06
CA LEU A 10 6.21 -12.43 1.66
C LEU A 10 4.87 -12.21 0.94
N PRO A 11 3.72 -12.72 1.44
CA PRO A 11 2.43 -12.43 0.80
C PRO A 11 2.07 -10.96 0.81
N LEU A 12 2.39 -10.22 1.89
CA LEU A 12 2.19 -8.76 1.91
C LEU A 12 3.03 -8.07 0.83
N GLY A 13 4.32 -8.41 0.73
CA GLY A 13 5.18 -7.87 -0.32
C GLY A 13 4.68 -8.19 -1.72
N PHE A 14 4.15 -9.40 -1.93
CA PHE A 14 3.57 -9.80 -3.20
C PHE A 14 2.31 -9.00 -3.55
N VAL A 15 1.41 -8.75 -2.59
CA VAL A 15 0.20 -7.93 -2.82
C VAL A 15 0.56 -6.54 -3.34
N PHE A 16 1.51 -5.86 -2.69
CA PHE A 16 1.96 -4.54 -3.15
C PHE A 16 2.70 -4.61 -4.48
N LEU A 17 3.65 -5.55 -4.62
CA LEU A 17 4.45 -5.66 -5.83
C LEU A 17 3.61 -6.07 -7.04
N TRP A 18 2.65 -6.98 -6.90
CA TRP A 18 1.77 -7.40 -7.98
C TRP A 18 0.89 -6.26 -8.51
N ALA A 19 0.43 -5.38 -7.63
CA ALA A 19 -0.38 -4.24 -8.05
C ALA A 19 0.40 -3.28 -8.97
N PHE A 20 1.73 -3.21 -8.85
CA PHE A 20 2.55 -2.35 -9.69
C PHE A 20 2.52 -2.75 -11.19
N PRO A 21 2.87 -4.00 -11.61
CA PRO A 21 2.78 -4.40 -13.02
C PRO A 21 1.34 -4.41 -13.54
N ASP A 22 0.36 -4.80 -12.72
CA ASP A 22 -1.04 -4.74 -13.16
C ASP A 22 -1.45 -3.31 -13.54
N LYS A 23 -1.10 -2.32 -12.72
CA LYS A 23 -1.38 -0.91 -13.01
C LYS A 23 -0.48 -0.32 -14.10
N THR A 24 0.72 -0.87 -14.30
CA THR A 24 1.64 -0.42 -15.35
C THR A 24 1.17 -0.89 -16.73
N PHE A 25 0.82 -2.16 -16.86
CA PHE A 25 0.58 -2.82 -18.14
C PHE A 25 -0.91 -3.09 -18.45
N GLY A 26 -1.81 -2.90 -17.47
CA GLY A 26 -3.22 -3.23 -17.67
C GLY A 26 -3.43 -4.73 -17.87
N LEU A 27 -3.06 -5.55 -16.88
CA LEU A 27 -3.04 -7.02 -16.99
C LEU A 27 -4.43 -7.66 -16.88
N GLY A 28 -5.50 -6.87 -16.71
CA GLY A 28 -6.86 -7.37 -16.68
C GLY A 28 -7.34 -7.83 -15.31
N TYR A 29 -6.60 -7.56 -14.22
CA TYR A 29 -7.05 -7.80 -12.85
C TYR A 29 -7.72 -6.54 -12.27
N ALA A 30 -7.03 -5.79 -11.43
CA ALA A 30 -7.56 -4.53 -10.93
C ALA A 30 -7.48 -3.38 -11.96
N THR A 31 -6.69 -3.56 -13.02
CA THR A 31 -6.54 -2.60 -14.11
C THR A 31 -6.89 -3.29 -15.44
N ALA A 32 -7.98 -2.84 -16.07
CA ALA A 32 -8.43 -3.40 -17.33
C ALA A 32 -7.37 -3.26 -18.44
N SER A 33 -7.36 -4.18 -19.40
CA SER A 33 -6.50 -4.14 -20.56
C SER A 33 -6.67 -2.83 -21.34
N GLY A 34 -5.56 -2.21 -21.77
CA GLY A 34 -5.54 -0.90 -22.42
C GLY A 34 -5.79 0.29 -21.49
N LYS A 35 -5.86 0.07 -20.18
CA LYS A 35 -5.98 1.12 -19.13
C LYS A 35 -4.76 1.22 -18.24
N GLY A 36 -3.69 0.52 -18.60
CA GLY A 36 -2.42 0.60 -17.90
C GLY A 36 -1.77 1.98 -17.99
N ARG A 37 -0.81 2.23 -17.11
CA ARG A 37 -0.06 3.49 -17.11
C ARG A 37 0.65 3.75 -18.44
N LEU A 38 1.16 2.70 -19.08
CA LEU A 38 1.82 2.80 -20.39
C LEU A 38 0.84 3.13 -21.52
N ASP A 39 -0.44 2.81 -21.34
CA ASP A 39 -1.51 3.15 -22.29
C ASP A 39 -2.12 4.54 -22.00
N GLY A 40 -1.48 5.36 -21.15
CA GLY A 40 -1.97 6.66 -20.74
C GLY A 40 -2.99 6.64 -19.59
N GLY A 41 -3.20 5.48 -18.97
CA GLY A 41 -4.07 5.33 -17.81
C GLY A 41 -3.51 6.03 -16.56
N SER A 42 -4.41 6.39 -15.63
CA SER A 42 -4.04 6.95 -14.34
C SER A 42 -4.49 6.00 -13.22
N PRO A 43 -3.55 5.47 -12.42
CA PRO A 43 -3.87 4.53 -11.36
C PRO A 43 -4.67 5.16 -10.21
N THR A 44 -4.62 6.49 -10.04
CA THR A 44 -5.36 7.18 -8.98
C THR A 44 -6.69 7.76 -9.43
N LYS A 45 -6.86 8.06 -10.74
CA LYS A 45 -8.03 8.78 -11.26
C LYS A 45 -9.35 8.07 -10.93
N GLY A 46 -9.43 6.78 -11.21
CA GLY A 46 -10.66 6.00 -10.96
C GLY A 46 -10.97 5.89 -9.47
N PHE A 47 -10.00 5.47 -8.67
CA PHE A 47 -10.19 5.25 -7.24
C PHE A 47 -10.48 6.56 -6.48
N LEU A 48 -9.63 7.57 -6.62
CA LEU A 48 -9.81 8.84 -5.89
C LEU A 48 -10.98 9.67 -6.45
N GLY A 49 -11.29 9.54 -7.74
CA GLY A 49 -12.43 10.21 -8.34
C GLY A 49 -13.78 9.57 -8.01
N SER A 50 -13.79 8.33 -7.55
CA SER A 50 -14.99 7.62 -7.11
C SER A 50 -15.26 7.72 -5.61
N VAL A 51 -14.44 8.43 -4.86
CA VAL A 51 -14.70 8.68 -3.43
C VAL A 51 -16.03 9.44 -3.31
N ALA A 52 -16.96 8.89 -2.56
CA ALA A 52 -18.33 9.42 -2.48
C ALA A 52 -18.82 9.57 -1.04
N ALA A 53 -17.90 9.60 -0.07
CA ALA A 53 -18.18 9.87 1.33
C ALA A 53 -16.92 10.23 2.10
N GLY A 54 -17.06 10.87 3.23
CA GLY A 54 -16.00 11.11 4.19
C GLY A 54 -15.42 12.53 4.18
N PRO A 55 -14.64 12.85 5.21
CA PRO A 55 -14.17 14.22 5.44
C PRO A 55 -13.13 14.70 4.41
N MET A 56 -12.53 13.79 3.65
CA MET A 56 -11.49 14.10 2.66
C MET A 56 -11.96 13.93 1.21
N GLU A 57 -13.24 13.75 0.95
CA GLU A 57 -13.80 13.53 -0.40
C GLU A 57 -13.30 14.57 -1.41
N SER A 58 -13.47 15.86 -1.13
CA SER A 58 -13.02 16.94 -2.02
C SER A 58 -11.51 16.98 -2.24
N VAL A 59 -10.74 16.62 -1.21
CA VAL A 59 -9.27 16.55 -1.30
C VAL A 59 -8.87 15.40 -2.22
N PHE A 60 -9.45 14.23 -2.06
CA PHE A 60 -9.16 13.08 -2.93
C PHE A 60 -9.58 13.34 -4.38
N HIS A 61 -10.72 13.98 -4.61
CA HIS A 61 -11.11 14.42 -5.96
C HIS A 61 -10.08 15.35 -6.59
N SER A 62 -9.51 16.28 -5.82
CA SER A 62 -8.47 17.20 -6.33
C SER A 62 -7.15 16.49 -6.68
N TRP A 63 -6.87 15.33 -6.06
CA TRP A 63 -5.68 14.51 -6.33
C TRP A 63 -5.90 13.50 -7.45
N ALA A 64 -7.16 13.18 -7.77
CA ALA A 64 -7.51 12.17 -8.76
C ALA A 64 -6.91 12.47 -10.14
N GLY A 65 -6.06 11.59 -10.64
CA GLY A 65 -5.41 11.75 -11.94
C GLY A 65 -4.26 12.75 -11.98
N GLN A 66 -3.87 13.34 -10.86
CA GLN A 66 -2.70 14.21 -10.81
C GLN A 66 -1.41 13.41 -11.00
N ALA A 67 -0.50 13.91 -11.80
CA ALA A 67 0.73 13.20 -12.14
C ALA A 67 1.61 12.87 -10.92
N TRP A 68 1.63 13.76 -9.91
CA TRP A 68 2.37 13.51 -8.67
C TRP A 68 1.72 12.41 -7.83
N ALA A 69 0.40 12.37 -7.76
CA ALA A 69 -0.34 11.34 -7.01
C ALA A 69 -0.13 9.98 -7.66
N ASP A 70 -0.24 9.89 -8.98
CA ASP A 70 0.04 8.68 -9.74
C ASP A 70 1.46 8.15 -9.50
N ARG A 71 2.47 9.04 -9.60
CA ARG A 71 3.88 8.67 -9.38
C ARG A 71 4.13 8.19 -7.97
N LEU A 72 3.62 8.93 -6.98
CA LEU A 72 3.79 8.58 -5.56
C LEU A 72 3.13 7.23 -5.25
N PHE A 73 1.94 7.00 -5.76
CA PHE A 73 1.23 5.74 -5.59
C PHE A 73 2.00 4.57 -6.23
N MET A 74 2.44 4.71 -7.47
CA MET A 74 3.20 3.68 -8.18
C MET A 74 4.56 3.39 -7.51
N LEU A 75 5.29 4.42 -7.09
CA LEU A 75 6.55 4.27 -6.33
C LEU A 75 6.30 3.61 -4.98
N GLY A 76 5.19 3.92 -4.33
CA GLY A 76 4.79 3.27 -3.09
C GLY A 76 4.55 1.76 -3.28
N LEU A 77 3.77 1.37 -4.29
CA LEU A 77 3.52 -0.04 -4.61
C LEU A 77 4.82 -0.80 -4.89
N LEU A 78 5.66 -0.26 -5.77
CA LEU A 78 6.95 -0.87 -6.12
C LEU A 78 7.89 -0.94 -4.93
N GLY A 79 8.09 0.21 -4.24
CA GLY A 79 9.03 0.33 -3.14
C GLY A 79 8.66 -0.53 -1.94
N VAL A 80 7.41 -0.47 -1.51
CA VAL A 80 6.92 -1.29 -0.37
C VAL A 80 6.98 -2.77 -0.73
N GLY A 81 6.48 -3.16 -1.91
CA GLY A 81 6.48 -4.55 -2.34
C GLY A 81 7.89 -5.13 -2.46
N ALA A 82 8.80 -4.44 -3.16
CA ALA A 82 10.19 -4.88 -3.33
C ALA A 82 10.94 -4.94 -2.00
N ALA A 83 10.80 -3.93 -1.14
CA ALA A 83 11.44 -3.89 0.17
C ALA A 83 10.98 -5.03 1.09
N LEU A 84 9.67 -5.32 1.11
CA LEU A 84 9.12 -6.44 1.87
C LEU A 84 9.62 -7.78 1.32
N LEU A 85 9.60 -8.01 0.02
CA LEU A 85 10.07 -9.28 -0.57
C LEU A 85 11.56 -9.47 -0.37
N ALA A 86 12.37 -8.44 -0.61
CA ALA A 86 13.81 -8.51 -0.40
C ALA A 86 14.21 -8.58 1.10
N GLY A 87 13.35 -8.14 2.01
CA GLY A 87 13.66 -8.02 3.43
C GLY A 87 14.58 -6.84 3.76
N ILE A 88 14.58 -5.81 2.90
CA ILE A 88 15.44 -4.62 3.02
C ILE A 88 14.58 -3.45 3.48
N GLY A 89 15.03 -2.70 4.51
CA GLY A 89 14.30 -1.52 4.98
C GLY A 89 12.86 -1.80 5.41
N VAL A 90 12.59 -2.97 5.98
CA VAL A 90 11.23 -3.46 6.30
C VAL A 90 10.44 -2.48 7.17
N ARG A 91 11.09 -1.78 8.08
CA ARG A 91 10.42 -0.77 8.92
C ARG A 91 9.95 0.43 8.12
N LEU A 92 10.77 0.91 7.18
CA LEU A 92 10.40 2.01 6.29
C LEU A 92 9.28 1.59 5.34
N ALA A 93 9.39 0.38 4.76
CA ALA A 93 8.34 -0.19 3.91
C ALA A 93 7.01 -0.35 4.67
N ALA A 94 7.06 -0.85 5.92
CA ALA A 94 5.87 -0.95 6.75
C ALA A 94 5.26 0.42 7.07
N ALA A 95 6.06 1.41 7.39
CA ALA A 95 5.56 2.77 7.63
C ALA A 95 4.91 3.35 6.36
N ALA A 96 5.57 3.29 5.21
CA ALA A 96 5.04 3.78 3.93
C ALA A 96 3.76 3.02 3.52
N GLY A 97 3.77 1.69 3.61
CA GLY A 97 2.60 0.87 3.31
C GLY A 97 1.43 1.13 4.26
N THR A 98 1.70 1.33 5.56
CA THR A 98 0.66 1.69 6.53
C THR A 98 0.04 3.05 6.20
N VAL A 99 0.85 4.05 5.82
CA VAL A 99 0.33 5.36 5.38
C VAL A 99 -0.53 5.20 4.12
N MET A 100 -0.08 4.42 3.14
CA MET A 100 -0.88 4.14 1.93
C MET A 100 -2.22 3.49 2.29
N MET A 101 -2.22 2.47 3.15
CA MET A 101 -3.45 1.79 3.59
C MET A 101 -4.37 2.72 4.39
N ALA A 102 -3.81 3.59 5.23
CA ALA A 102 -4.59 4.58 5.97
C ALA A 102 -5.27 5.59 5.02
N LEU A 103 -4.55 6.08 4.00
CA LEU A 103 -5.13 6.97 2.99
C LEU A 103 -6.23 6.28 2.17
N MET A 104 -6.05 5.01 1.81
CA MET A 104 -7.06 4.22 1.10
C MET A 104 -8.29 3.95 2.01
N TRP A 105 -8.08 3.69 3.30
CA TRP A 105 -9.17 3.57 4.26
C TRP A 105 -9.95 4.88 4.40
N LEU A 106 -9.25 6.03 4.45
CA LEU A 106 -9.88 7.36 4.47
C LEU A 106 -10.64 7.66 3.18
N ALA A 107 -10.17 7.18 2.03
CA ALA A 107 -10.84 7.35 0.75
C ALA A 107 -12.13 6.52 0.65
N GLU A 108 -12.13 5.30 1.14
CA GLU A 108 -13.33 4.46 1.15
C GLU A 108 -14.31 4.80 2.28
N TRP A 109 -13.84 5.50 3.29
CA TRP A 109 -14.59 5.96 4.47
C TRP A 109 -15.63 4.94 4.99
N PRO A 110 -15.20 3.77 5.49
CA PRO A 110 -16.11 2.73 5.97
C PRO A 110 -17.11 3.15 7.05
N PRO A 111 -16.89 4.22 7.86
CA PRO A 111 -17.88 4.72 8.82
C PRO A 111 -19.16 5.28 8.20
N ALA A 112 -19.15 5.65 6.90
CA ALA A 112 -20.34 6.18 6.26
C ALA A 112 -21.42 5.10 6.10
N ARG A 113 -22.66 5.43 6.43
CA ARG A 113 -23.83 4.62 6.14
C ARG A 113 -24.47 4.98 4.80
N HIS A 114 -24.29 6.22 4.37
CA HIS A 114 -24.78 6.75 3.11
C HIS A 114 -23.66 7.47 2.38
N LEU A 115 -23.69 7.43 1.07
CA LEU A 115 -22.83 8.20 0.20
C LEU A 115 -23.31 9.66 0.12
N SER A 116 -22.53 10.53 -0.51
CA SER A 116 -22.85 11.95 -0.66
C SER A 116 -24.11 12.22 -1.49
N ASP A 117 -24.51 11.25 -2.33
CA ASP A 117 -25.76 11.27 -3.10
C ASP A 117 -26.97 10.72 -2.33
N GLY A 118 -26.80 10.31 -1.07
CA GLY A 118 -27.83 9.74 -0.21
C GLY A 118 -28.04 8.23 -0.37
N SER A 119 -27.37 7.57 -1.30
CA SER A 119 -27.48 6.12 -1.48
C SER A 119 -26.77 5.35 -0.36
N PRO A 120 -27.14 4.08 -0.07
CA PRO A 120 -26.45 3.27 0.91
C PRO A 120 -24.96 3.04 0.54
N SER A 121 -24.06 3.18 1.50
CA SER A 121 -22.61 3.00 1.26
C SER A 121 -22.17 1.56 1.04
N MET A 122 -23.03 0.58 1.32
CA MET A 122 -22.72 -0.85 1.29
C MET A 122 -21.58 -1.28 2.21
N SER A 123 -21.13 -0.40 3.11
CA SER A 123 -20.11 -0.72 4.10
C SER A 123 -20.63 -1.78 5.07
N SER A 124 -19.92 -2.89 5.19
CA SER A 124 -20.28 -3.98 6.10
C SER A 124 -19.78 -3.78 7.53
N ASN A 125 -18.79 -2.91 7.72
CA ASN A 125 -18.18 -2.65 9.03
C ASN A 125 -17.54 -1.26 9.07
N PRO A 126 -17.85 -0.43 10.09
CA PRO A 126 -17.33 0.94 10.16
C PRO A 126 -15.84 1.05 10.44
N PHE A 127 -15.17 -0.01 10.89
CA PHE A 127 -13.76 0.02 11.26
C PHE A 127 -12.92 -1.04 10.55
N ALA A 128 -13.36 -2.30 10.59
CA ALA A 128 -12.59 -3.46 10.12
C ALA A 128 -12.68 -3.63 8.60
N HIS A 129 -12.20 -2.63 7.86
CA HIS A 129 -12.01 -2.71 6.43
C HIS A 129 -10.66 -3.39 6.11
N TYR A 130 -10.54 -4.04 4.94
CA TYR A 130 -9.33 -4.78 4.57
C TYR A 130 -8.06 -3.90 4.56
N HIS A 131 -8.15 -2.61 4.25
CA HIS A 131 -7.02 -1.69 4.34
C HIS A 131 -6.48 -1.57 5.77
N LEU A 132 -7.34 -1.55 6.79
CA LEU A 132 -6.91 -1.56 8.18
C LEU A 132 -6.22 -2.88 8.54
N VAL A 133 -6.74 -4.01 8.05
CA VAL A 133 -6.12 -5.32 8.25
C VAL A 133 -4.73 -5.37 7.65
N TYR A 134 -4.54 -4.87 6.41
CA TYR A 134 -3.22 -4.77 5.79
C TYR A 134 -2.28 -3.83 6.54
N ALA A 135 -2.77 -2.68 7.01
CA ALA A 135 -1.98 -1.74 7.81
C ALA A 135 -1.44 -2.40 9.09
N LEU A 136 -2.29 -3.10 9.82
CA LEU A 136 -1.89 -3.85 11.03
C LEU A 136 -0.94 -5.01 10.71
N ALA A 137 -1.21 -5.73 9.62
CA ALA A 137 -0.35 -6.82 9.17
C ALA A 137 1.06 -6.36 8.78
N LEU A 138 1.23 -5.14 8.26
CA LEU A 138 2.54 -4.54 7.94
C LEU A 138 3.36 -4.22 9.20
N VAL A 139 2.72 -3.92 10.31
CA VAL A 139 3.41 -3.62 11.58
C VAL A 139 4.10 -4.87 12.15
N ALA A 140 3.53 -6.04 11.99
CA ALA A 140 4.07 -7.28 12.56
C ALA A 140 5.49 -7.62 12.09
N PRO A 141 5.82 -7.69 10.78
CA PRO A 141 7.18 -7.92 10.31
C PRO A 141 8.16 -6.80 10.68
N ALA A 142 7.69 -5.55 10.77
CA ALA A 142 8.51 -4.43 11.21
C ALA A 142 8.89 -4.52 12.70
N ALA A 143 7.93 -4.88 13.55
CA ALA A 143 8.12 -5.01 14.99
C ALA A 143 9.03 -6.19 15.36
N THR A 144 8.95 -7.28 14.59
CA THR A 144 9.69 -8.53 14.87
C THR A 144 11.06 -8.61 14.20
N GLY A 145 11.47 -7.61 13.41
CA GLY A 145 12.73 -7.61 12.68
C GLY A 145 12.80 -8.71 11.60
N ALA A 146 11.67 -9.04 10.98
CA ALA A 146 11.54 -10.14 10.01
C ALA A 146 12.41 -10.00 8.75
N GLY A 147 13.02 -8.84 8.50
CA GLY A 147 13.95 -8.60 7.39
C GLY A 147 15.23 -9.44 7.43
N THR A 148 15.67 -9.86 8.62
CA THR A 148 16.90 -10.65 8.78
C THR A 148 16.68 -12.15 8.55
N THR A 149 15.45 -12.59 8.46
CA THR A 149 15.08 -13.98 8.22
C THR A 149 14.55 -14.12 6.78
N TRP A 150 15.12 -15.03 5.99
CA TRP A 150 14.71 -15.31 4.61
C TRP A 150 14.77 -14.09 3.66
N GLY A 151 15.83 -13.26 3.75
CA GLY A 151 15.99 -12.11 2.88
C GLY A 151 17.39 -11.51 2.91
N LEU A 152 17.59 -10.47 2.14
CA LEU A 152 18.84 -9.72 2.04
C LEU A 152 19.08 -8.78 3.23
N GLY A 153 18.22 -8.78 4.24
CA GLY A 153 18.29 -7.90 5.40
C GLY A 153 19.58 -8.04 6.20
N ARG A 154 20.21 -9.23 6.21
CA ARG A 154 21.54 -9.43 6.83
C ARG A 154 22.64 -8.71 6.07
N LEU A 155 22.59 -8.71 4.72
CA LEU A 155 23.53 -7.97 3.88
C LEU A 155 23.28 -6.46 4.01
N TRP A 156 22.02 -6.05 4.00
CA TRP A 156 21.61 -4.67 4.24
C TRP A 156 22.13 -4.12 5.58
N ALA A 157 22.06 -4.91 6.64
CA ALA A 157 22.55 -4.53 7.97
C ALA A 157 24.08 -4.33 8.04
N ARG A 158 24.86 -4.83 7.07
CA ARG A 158 26.31 -4.67 6.99
C ARG A 158 26.75 -3.36 6.35
N VAL A 159 25.84 -2.61 5.71
CA VAL A 159 26.17 -1.31 5.13
C VAL A 159 26.55 -0.33 6.25
N PRO A 160 27.76 0.29 6.22
CA PRO A 160 28.31 1.06 7.36
C PRO A 160 27.41 2.20 7.83
N TRP A 161 26.72 2.89 6.90
CA TRP A 161 25.79 3.96 7.23
C TRP A 161 24.54 3.45 7.96
N LEU A 162 24.04 2.28 7.58
CA LEU A 162 22.88 1.64 8.20
C LEU A 162 23.21 0.99 9.55
N SER A 163 24.46 0.58 9.74
CA SER A 163 24.93 0.03 11.02
C SER A 163 24.79 1.06 12.15
N ARG A 164 24.90 2.35 11.84
CA ARG A 164 24.71 3.47 12.77
C ARG A 164 23.24 3.83 13.03
N ASN A 165 22.33 3.43 12.15
CA ASN A 165 20.91 3.79 12.23
C ASN A 165 20.01 2.55 12.45
N ARG A 166 19.86 2.12 13.71
CA ARG A 166 18.99 0.98 14.08
C ARG A 166 17.53 1.11 13.65
N ARG A 167 17.06 2.34 13.38
CA ARG A 167 15.67 2.60 12.95
C ARG A 167 15.41 2.22 11.48
N LEU A 168 16.45 2.08 10.68
CA LEU A 168 16.35 1.75 9.24
C LEU A 168 16.59 0.26 8.93
N ARG A 169 16.79 -0.55 9.96
CA ARG A 169 17.01 -2.00 9.84
C ARG A 169 15.72 -2.78 9.87
#